data_7ee27323999604c3385f11aa3889d8de
#
_entry.id   7ee27323999604c3385f11aa3889d8de
#
_cell.length_a   1.000
_cell.length_b   1.000
_cell.length_c   1.000
_cell.angle_alpha   90.00
_cell.angle_beta   90.00
_cell.angle_gamma   90.00
#
_symmetry.space_group_name_H-M   'P 1'
#
loop_
_entity.id
_entity.type
_entity.pdbx_description
1 polymer ?
#
loop_
_entity_poly.entity_id
_entity_poly.type
_entity_poly.pdbx_seq_one_letter_code
_entity_poly.pdbx_strand_id
1 'polypeptide(L)' 'MMYYEKKVEWLKERYPEGTRICLDRMNDDPFPVESGTLGRVDHVDDIGTLHCIFDNGRTLGVLPGVDDFH' A
#
# COMPACT_ATOMS: atom_id res chain seq x y z
N MET A 1 -3.32 -9.25 -18.92
CA MET A 1 -3.15 -7.88 -19.40
C MET A 1 -4.32 -7.01 -19.04
N MET A 2 -5.47 -7.17 -19.71
CA MET A 2 -6.65 -6.35 -19.39
C MET A 2 -7.10 -6.53 -17.94
N TYR A 3 -7.05 -7.75 -17.43
CA TYR A 3 -7.41 -8.02 -16.03
C TYR A 3 -6.49 -7.27 -15.07
N TYR A 4 -5.19 -7.30 -15.38
CA TYR A 4 -4.20 -6.65 -14.54
C TYR A 4 -4.37 -5.14 -14.53
N GLU A 5 -4.58 -4.56 -15.70
CA GLU A 5 -4.82 -3.13 -15.84
C GLU A 5 -6.08 -2.68 -15.07
N LYS A 6 -7.16 -3.46 -15.17
CA LYS A 6 -8.40 -3.17 -14.45
C LYS A 6 -8.21 -3.24 -12.94
N LYS A 7 -7.41 -4.20 -12.47
CA LYS A 7 -7.11 -4.32 -11.06
C LYS A 7 -6.32 -3.10 -10.56
N VAL A 8 -5.34 -2.65 -11.33
CA VAL A 8 -4.56 -1.47 -10.98
C VAL A 8 -5.46 -0.23 -10.98
N GLU A 9 -6.32 -0.07 -11.99
CA GLU A 9 -7.27 1.04 -12.03
C GLU A 9 -8.17 1.04 -10.80
N TRP A 10 -8.68 -0.15 -10.43
CA TRP A 10 -9.52 -0.29 -9.24
C TRP A 10 -8.76 0.12 -7.98
N LEU A 11 -7.50 -0.27 -7.86
CA LEU A 11 -6.66 0.10 -6.72
C LEU A 11 -6.45 1.61 -6.67
N LYS A 12 -6.20 2.24 -7.82
CA LYS A 12 -6.02 3.69 -7.89
C LYS A 12 -7.27 4.44 -7.46
N GLU A 13 -8.45 3.93 -7.82
CA GLU A 13 -9.72 4.51 -7.40
C GLU A 13 -10.01 4.27 -5.92
N ARG A 14 -9.67 3.08 -5.44
CA ARG A 14 -9.93 2.67 -4.05
C ARG A 14 -9.00 3.38 -3.06
N TYR A 15 -7.78 3.67 -3.49
CA TYR A 15 -6.75 4.25 -2.64
C TYR A 15 -6.16 5.51 -3.27
N PRO A 16 -6.95 6.59 -3.37
CA PRO A 16 -6.42 7.86 -3.88
C PRO A 16 -5.40 8.45 -2.92
N GLU A 17 -4.63 9.41 -3.42
CA GLU A 17 -3.63 10.11 -2.61
C GLU A 17 -4.25 10.63 -1.31
N GLY A 18 -3.55 10.38 -0.21
CA GLY A 18 -4.00 10.81 1.10
C GLY A 18 -4.88 9.81 1.83
N THR A 19 -5.25 8.69 1.20
CA THR A 19 -6.04 7.65 1.87
C THR A 19 -5.28 7.12 3.09
N ARG A 20 -5.95 7.12 4.25
CA ARG A 20 -5.34 6.62 5.49
C ARG A 20 -5.45 5.10 5.53
N ILE A 21 -4.37 4.47 5.94
CA ILE A 21 -4.34 3.03 6.15
C ILE A 21 -3.67 2.71 7.47
N CYS A 22 -3.96 1.51 7.98
CA CYS A 22 -3.28 0.94 9.13
C CYS A 22 -2.60 -0.34 8.66
N LEU A 23 -1.30 -0.43 8.85
CA LEU A 23 -0.57 -1.63 8.49
C LEU A 23 -0.77 -2.70 9.54
N ASP A 24 -1.27 -3.86 9.15
CA ASP A 24 -1.45 -4.98 10.07
C ASP A 24 -0.23 -5.90 10.06
N ARG A 25 0.33 -6.18 8.89
CA ARG A 25 1.47 -7.08 8.78
C ARG A 25 2.13 -6.96 7.41
N MET A 26 3.46 -6.85 7.39
CA MET A 26 4.25 -6.95 6.16
C MET A 26 4.92 -8.31 6.10
N ASN A 27 4.75 -9.00 4.97
CA ASN A 27 5.20 -10.39 4.84
C ASN A 27 6.51 -10.56 4.08
N ASP A 28 6.87 -9.65 3.17
CA ASP A 28 8.02 -9.80 2.28
C ASP A 28 9.13 -8.78 2.50
N ASP A 29 9.02 -7.90 3.46
CA ASP A 29 10.03 -6.86 3.65
C ASP A 29 11.01 -7.30 4.74
N PRO A 30 12.34 -7.25 4.49
CA PRO A 30 13.32 -7.60 5.52
C PRO A 30 13.39 -6.59 6.67
N PHE A 31 12.89 -5.36 6.45
CA PHE A 31 12.82 -4.33 7.48
C PHE A 31 11.42 -3.74 7.53
N PRO A 32 10.44 -4.52 7.98
CA PRO A 32 9.05 -4.11 7.90
C PRO A 32 8.73 -2.97 8.86
N VAL A 33 7.69 -2.22 8.51
CA VAL A 33 7.07 -1.27 9.42
C VAL A 33 6.31 -2.08 10.47
N GLU A 34 6.31 -1.63 11.71
CA GLU A 34 5.63 -2.33 12.80
C GLU A 34 4.13 -2.41 12.57
N SER A 35 3.56 -3.54 12.98
CA SER A 35 2.11 -3.74 12.93
C SER A 35 1.39 -2.66 13.73
N GLY A 36 0.28 -2.15 13.19
CA GLY A 36 -0.49 -1.08 13.81
C GLY A 36 -0.01 0.32 13.44
N THR A 37 1.05 0.45 12.64
CA THR A 37 1.52 1.77 12.22
C THR A 37 0.55 2.36 11.20
N LEU A 38 0.18 3.61 11.45
CA LEU A 38 -0.69 4.35 10.52
C LEU A 38 0.14 5.04 9.45
N GLY A 39 -0.44 5.16 8.28
CA GLY A 39 0.18 5.85 7.17
C GLY A 39 -0.84 6.38 6.19
N ARG A 40 -0.36 6.96 5.12
CA ARG A 40 -1.21 7.44 4.04
C ARG A 40 -0.66 6.99 2.69
N VAL A 41 -1.55 6.77 1.75
CA VAL A 41 -1.16 6.43 0.39
C VAL A 41 -0.68 7.69 -0.31
N ASP A 42 0.51 7.64 -0.89
CA ASP A 42 1.01 8.70 -1.75
C ASP A 42 0.49 8.48 -3.17
N HIS A 43 0.69 7.30 -3.70
CA HIS A 43 0.14 6.91 -5.00
C HIS A 43 0.17 5.39 -5.15
N VAL A 44 -0.58 4.89 -6.13
CA VAL A 44 -0.54 3.49 -6.56
C VAL A 44 0.18 3.47 -7.91
N ASP A 45 1.21 2.63 -8.03
CA ASP A 45 1.96 2.57 -9.28
C ASP A 45 1.31 1.63 -10.30
N ASP A 46 1.95 1.50 -11.47
CA ASP A 46 1.38 0.75 -12.59
C ASP A 46 1.37 -0.76 -12.40
N ILE A 47 2.03 -1.26 -11.38
CA ILE A 47 1.98 -2.68 -11.03
C ILE A 47 1.14 -2.96 -9.79
N GLY A 48 0.45 -1.93 -9.27
CA GLY A 48 -0.49 -2.09 -8.18
C GLY A 48 0.13 -2.01 -6.78
N THR A 49 1.35 -1.51 -6.65
CA THR A 49 1.96 -1.28 -5.35
C THR A 49 1.47 0.05 -4.79
N LEU A 50 1.02 0.05 -3.54
CA LEU A 50 0.64 1.27 -2.83
C LEU A 50 1.91 1.86 -2.21
N HIS A 51 2.35 3.00 -2.74
CA HIS A 51 3.47 3.73 -2.15
C HIS A 51 2.95 4.57 -1.00
N CYS A 52 3.36 4.21 0.21
CA CYS A 52 2.81 4.79 1.43
C CYS A 52 3.87 5.55 2.21
N ILE A 53 3.43 6.61 2.87
CA ILE A 53 4.24 7.38 3.81
C ILE A 53 3.65 7.14 5.19
N PHE A 54 4.43 6.51 6.06
CA PHE A 54 3.97 6.14 7.39
C PHE A 54 4.24 7.26 8.40
N ASP A 55 3.46 7.30 9.46
CA ASP A 55 3.55 8.36 10.46
C ASP A 55 4.88 8.36 11.22
N ASN A 56 5.61 7.24 11.18
CA ASN A 56 6.95 7.16 11.76
C ASN A 56 8.05 7.71 10.82
N GLY A 57 7.68 8.28 9.68
CA GLY A 57 8.60 8.87 8.72
C GLY A 57 9.11 7.91 7.65
N ARG A 58 8.78 6.62 7.73
CA ARG A 58 9.21 5.66 6.73
C ARG A 58 8.31 5.70 5.50
N THR A 59 8.91 5.40 4.35
CA THR A 59 8.18 5.25 3.09
C THR A 59 8.42 3.84 2.57
N LEU A 60 7.36 3.10 2.32
CA LEU A 60 7.45 1.73 1.81
C LEU A 60 6.31 1.45 0.85
N GLY A 61 6.56 0.49 -0.05
CA GLY A 61 5.51 -0.05 -0.89
C GLY A 61 4.72 -1.13 -0.16
N VAL A 62 3.41 -1.04 -0.19
CA VAL A 62 2.51 -2.03 0.37
C VAL A 62 1.89 -2.81 -0.77
N LEU A 63 1.97 -4.13 -0.70
CA LEU A 63 1.52 -5.02 -1.76
C LEU A 63 0.17 -5.65 -1.39
N PRO A 64 -0.93 -5.21 -2.03
CA PRO A 64 -2.23 -5.83 -1.80
C PRO A 64 -2.18 -7.33 -2.11
N GLY A 65 -2.72 -8.14 -1.20
CA GLY A 65 -2.68 -9.60 -1.35
C GLY A 65 -1.44 -10.26 -0.77
N VAL A 66 -0.40 -9.49 -0.46
CA VAL A 66 0.83 -9.98 0.17
C VAL A 66 0.92 -9.42 1.58
N ASP A 67 0.79 -8.11 1.71
CA ASP A 67 0.81 -7.42 2.99
C ASP A 67 -0.62 -7.22 3.50
N ASP A 68 -0.80 -7.28 4.82
CA ASP A 68 -2.11 -7.09 5.42
C ASP A 68 -2.25 -5.68 5.96
N PHE A 69 -3.31 -5.00 5.56
CA PHE A 69 -3.60 -3.62 5.97
C PHE A 69 -5.10 -3.32 5.86
N HIS A 70 -5.51 -2.23 6.46
CA HIS A 70 -6.91 -1.77 6.35
C HIS A 70 -7.03 -0.25 6.46
#